data_1cb5c599dce6e5fc949a353d5cab97c8
#
_entry.id   1cb5c599dce6e5fc949a353d5cab97c8
#
_cell.length_a   1.000
_cell.length_b   1.000
_cell.length_c   1.000
_cell.angle_alpha   90.00
_cell.angle_beta   90.00
_cell.angle_gamma   90.00
#
_symmetry.space_group_name_H-M   'P 1'
#
loop_
_entity.id
_entity.type
_entity.pdbx_description
1 polymer ?
#
loop_
_entity_poly.entity_id
_entity_poly.type
_entity_poly.pdbx_seq_one_letter_code
_entity_poly.pdbx_strand_id
1 'polypeptide(L)'
;MGVYLEDVDEDNGPMMVIPGSHKTGVIDHHSEGYFCGAIDPIKTPMAFSQAVPLTGAAGTITLHHVRSVHGSALNRSAKPRRLLLQGYFSADAWPLNGFRNGQSIDDFDALIVRGVSTLEPRLANIPVKMPFPKALHQGSIYENQQTLKNRYFGSMGPNKRVTK
;
A
#
# COMPACT_ATOMS: atom_id res chain seq x y z
N MET A 1 7.46 -3.97 -5.04
CA MET A 1 7.58 -5.18 -5.87
C MET A 1 6.87 -6.32 -5.18
N GLY A 2 6.09 -7.09 -5.90
CA GLY A 2 5.47 -8.33 -5.40
C GLY A 2 5.95 -9.52 -6.24
N VAL A 3 6.23 -10.65 -5.60
CA VAL A 3 6.56 -11.91 -6.27
C VAL A 3 5.48 -12.92 -5.90
N TYR A 4 4.84 -13.51 -6.89
CA TYR A 4 3.78 -14.50 -6.68
C TYR A 4 4.37 -15.85 -6.28
N LEU A 5 3.89 -16.40 -5.18
CA LEU A 5 4.27 -17.73 -4.72
C LEU A 5 3.35 -18.82 -5.28
N GLU A 6 2.19 -18.43 -5.76
CA GLU A 6 1.21 -19.27 -6.46
C GLU A 6 0.68 -18.53 -7.70
N ASP A 7 -0.02 -19.26 -8.55
CA ASP A 7 -0.77 -18.65 -9.65
C ASP A 7 -1.83 -17.67 -9.11
N VAL A 8 -1.89 -16.50 -9.70
CA VAL A 8 -2.85 -15.45 -9.36
C VAL A 8 -3.79 -15.26 -10.54
N ASP A 9 -5.06 -15.53 -10.32
CA ASP A 9 -6.16 -15.38 -11.28
C ASP A 9 -7.20 -14.35 -10.78
N GLU A 10 -8.27 -14.14 -11.52
CA GLU A 10 -9.31 -13.18 -11.16
C GLU A 10 -10.14 -13.62 -9.96
N ASP A 11 -10.17 -14.92 -9.64
CA ASP A 11 -11.02 -15.48 -8.59
C ASP A 11 -10.32 -15.58 -7.25
N ASN A 12 -8.99 -15.70 -7.21
CA ASN A 12 -8.26 -15.86 -5.96
C ASN A 12 -7.82 -14.55 -5.30
N GLY A 13 -8.46 -13.43 -5.65
CA GLY A 13 -8.27 -12.15 -5.01
C GLY A 13 -7.03 -11.39 -5.46
N PRO A 14 -6.85 -11.15 -6.76
CA PRO A 14 -5.69 -10.44 -7.29
C PRO A 14 -5.58 -9.04 -6.72
N MET A 15 -4.38 -8.48 -6.76
CA MET A 15 -4.20 -7.06 -6.53
C MET A 15 -4.79 -6.28 -7.70
N MET A 16 -5.65 -5.32 -7.38
CA MET A 16 -6.26 -4.37 -8.31
C MET A 16 -5.47 -3.07 -8.27
N VAL A 17 -5.12 -2.52 -9.43
CA VAL A 17 -4.38 -1.26 -9.52
C VAL A 17 -5.10 -0.31 -10.46
N ILE A 18 -5.21 0.97 -10.08
CA ILE A 18 -5.73 2.01 -10.97
C ILE A 18 -4.58 2.55 -11.81
N PRO A 19 -4.55 2.31 -13.14
CA PRO A 19 -3.51 2.79 -14.02
C PRO A 19 -3.36 4.32 -13.95
N GLY A 20 -2.12 4.81 -13.92
CA GLY A 20 -1.84 6.24 -13.89
C GLY A 20 -2.08 6.96 -12.56
N SER A 21 -2.68 6.32 -11.56
CA SER A 21 -3.03 6.94 -10.27
C SER A 21 -1.82 7.45 -9.47
N HIS A 22 -0.62 6.94 -9.72
CA HIS A 22 0.61 7.44 -9.11
C HIS A 22 0.96 8.89 -9.49
N LYS A 23 0.34 9.41 -10.56
CA LYS A 23 0.52 10.80 -11.04
C LYS A 23 -0.37 11.80 -10.32
N THR A 24 -1.37 11.33 -9.57
CA THR A 24 -2.22 12.20 -8.75
C THR A 24 -1.45 12.68 -7.52
N GLY A 25 -1.99 13.67 -6.82
CA GLY A 25 -1.44 14.14 -5.54
C GLY A 25 -1.42 13.04 -4.47
N VAL A 26 -0.89 13.37 -3.30
CA VAL A 26 -0.97 12.49 -2.14
C VAL A 26 -2.40 12.48 -1.61
N ILE A 27 -2.95 11.29 -1.44
CA ILE A 27 -4.33 11.08 -1.00
C ILE A 27 -4.37 10.90 0.52
N ASP A 28 -5.43 11.39 1.14
CA ASP A 28 -5.62 11.24 2.59
C ASP A 28 -5.95 9.79 2.96
N HIS A 29 -5.29 9.29 3.99
CA HIS A 29 -5.45 7.93 4.51
C HIS A 29 -6.01 7.92 5.95
N HIS A 30 -6.84 8.93 6.29
CA HIS A 30 -7.45 9.03 7.60
C HIS A 30 -8.94 8.67 7.56
N SER A 31 -9.39 8.04 8.63
CA SER A 31 -10.81 7.78 8.92
C SER A 31 -11.10 8.21 10.34
N GLU A 32 -12.20 8.93 10.56
CA GLU A 32 -12.63 9.42 11.88
C GLU A 32 -11.53 10.20 12.64
N GLY A 33 -10.70 10.95 11.89
CA GLY A 33 -9.61 11.74 12.44
C GLY A 33 -8.30 10.99 12.72
N TYR A 34 -8.24 9.68 12.50
CA TYR A 34 -7.05 8.85 12.74
C TYR A 34 -6.49 8.27 11.46
N PHE A 35 -5.18 8.09 11.40
CA PHE A 35 -4.53 7.42 10.28
C PHE A 35 -4.91 5.93 10.26
N CYS A 36 -5.52 5.49 9.17
CA CYS A 36 -5.92 4.10 8.97
C CYS A 36 -5.13 3.38 7.85
N GLY A 37 -4.34 4.10 7.07
CA GLY A 37 -3.55 3.52 5.99
C GLY A 37 -4.38 3.06 4.79
N ALA A 38 -5.61 3.55 4.63
CA ALA A 38 -6.50 3.23 3.52
C ALA A 38 -7.22 4.49 3.02
N ILE A 39 -7.66 4.45 1.77
CA ILE A 39 -8.36 5.54 1.08
C ILE A 39 -9.87 5.32 1.20
N ASP A 40 -10.61 6.35 1.60
CA ASP A 40 -12.07 6.34 1.55
C ASP A 40 -12.53 6.61 0.10
N PRO A 41 -13.12 5.62 -0.60
CA PRO A 41 -13.51 5.77 -1.99
C PRO A 41 -14.66 6.77 -2.21
N ILE A 42 -15.44 7.09 -1.19
CA ILE A 42 -16.52 8.08 -1.27
C ILE A 42 -15.93 9.50 -1.23
N LYS A 43 -14.91 9.69 -0.39
CA LYS A 43 -14.25 11.01 -0.22
C LYS A 43 -13.20 11.29 -1.29
N THR A 44 -12.79 10.27 -2.04
CA THR A 44 -11.72 10.38 -3.02
C THR A 44 -12.30 10.26 -4.43
N PRO A 45 -12.39 11.34 -5.21
CA PRO A 45 -12.92 11.32 -6.57
C PRO A 45 -11.91 10.63 -7.51
N MET A 46 -12.03 9.31 -7.64
CA MET A 46 -11.15 8.48 -8.46
C MET A 46 -11.94 7.40 -9.19
N ALA A 47 -11.47 7.04 -10.40
CA ALA A 47 -12.11 6.04 -11.22
C ALA A 47 -11.78 4.61 -10.76
N PHE A 48 -12.26 4.22 -9.58
CA PHE A 48 -12.03 2.89 -9.02
C PHE A 48 -12.49 1.75 -9.94
N SER A 49 -13.52 1.99 -10.75
CA SER A 49 -14.03 1.02 -11.74
C SER A 49 -13.04 0.72 -12.88
N GLN A 50 -12.02 1.56 -13.06
CA GLN A 50 -10.95 1.36 -14.05
C GLN A 50 -9.78 0.56 -13.50
N ALA A 51 -9.86 0.07 -12.28
CA ALA A 51 -8.82 -0.77 -11.72
C ALA A 51 -8.69 -2.07 -12.51
N VAL A 52 -7.45 -2.45 -12.78
CA VAL A 52 -7.09 -3.68 -13.51
C VAL A 52 -6.51 -4.71 -12.56
N PRO A 53 -6.85 -6.00 -12.72
CA PRO A 53 -6.25 -7.06 -11.93
C PRO A 53 -4.81 -7.32 -12.37
N LEU A 54 -3.92 -7.53 -11.41
CA LEU A 54 -2.59 -8.05 -11.66
C LEU A 54 -2.62 -9.57 -11.49
N THR A 55 -2.72 -10.28 -12.60
CA THR A 55 -2.75 -11.74 -12.65
C THR A 55 -1.46 -12.30 -13.22
N GLY A 56 -1.16 -13.58 -13.00
CA GLY A 56 0.02 -14.25 -13.54
C GLY A 56 0.32 -15.56 -12.84
N ALA A 57 1.20 -16.37 -13.43
CA ALA A 57 1.67 -17.62 -12.86
C ALA A 57 2.57 -17.39 -11.64
N ALA A 58 2.78 -18.42 -10.83
CA ALA A 58 3.81 -18.44 -9.79
C ALA A 58 5.17 -18.01 -10.36
N GLY A 59 5.92 -17.21 -9.61
CA GLY A 59 7.17 -16.58 -10.07
C GLY A 59 6.98 -15.24 -10.81
N THR A 60 5.76 -14.85 -11.16
CA THR A 60 5.49 -13.51 -11.73
C THR A 60 5.92 -12.42 -10.76
N ILE A 61 6.60 -11.41 -11.30
CA ILE A 61 7.01 -10.21 -10.57
C ILE A 61 6.14 -9.05 -10.99
N THR A 62 5.55 -8.36 -10.02
CA THR A 62 4.81 -7.11 -10.24
C THR A 62 5.60 -5.92 -9.70
N LEU A 63 5.67 -4.86 -10.49
CA LEU A 63 6.27 -3.59 -10.09
C LEU A 63 5.22 -2.49 -10.16
N HIS A 64 5.04 -1.78 -9.06
CA HIS A 64 4.15 -0.64 -9.01
C HIS A 64 4.73 0.46 -8.13
N HIS A 65 4.47 1.69 -8.51
CA HIS A 65 4.91 2.86 -7.75
C HIS A 65 4.17 2.91 -6.41
N VAL A 66 4.84 3.35 -5.34
CA VAL A 66 4.24 3.44 -3.98
C VAL A 66 2.95 4.27 -3.93
N ARG A 67 2.83 5.27 -4.80
CA ARG A 67 1.63 6.13 -4.92
C ARG A 67 0.55 5.55 -5.84
N SER A 68 0.75 4.39 -6.44
CA SER A 68 -0.31 3.75 -7.23
C SER A 68 -1.43 3.31 -6.30
N VAL A 69 -2.65 3.76 -6.59
CA VAL A 69 -3.82 3.33 -5.83
C VAL A 69 -4.12 1.89 -6.16
N HIS A 70 -4.16 1.08 -5.13
CA HIS A 70 -4.34 -0.36 -5.26
C HIS A 70 -5.11 -0.93 -4.07
N GLY A 71 -5.58 -2.13 -4.24
CA GLY A 71 -6.24 -2.91 -3.19
C GLY A 71 -6.35 -4.35 -3.64
N SER A 72 -6.81 -5.26 -2.79
CA SER A 72 -7.04 -6.65 -3.17
C SER A 72 -8.50 -6.87 -3.49
N ALA A 73 -8.79 -7.55 -4.59
CA ALA A 73 -10.11 -8.10 -4.84
C ALA A 73 -10.45 -9.18 -3.79
N LEU A 74 -11.72 -9.51 -3.67
CA LEU A 74 -12.16 -10.59 -2.80
C LEU A 74 -11.68 -11.93 -3.36
N ASN A 75 -11.06 -12.76 -2.53
CA ASN A 75 -10.78 -14.15 -2.89
C ASN A 75 -12.09 -14.95 -2.82
N ARG A 76 -12.57 -15.40 -3.97
CA ARG A 76 -13.78 -16.21 -4.13
C ARG A 76 -13.47 -17.70 -4.32
N SER A 77 -12.19 -18.03 -4.40
CA SER A 77 -11.71 -19.40 -4.58
C SER A 77 -11.30 -20.03 -3.25
N ALA A 78 -11.05 -21.33 -3.25
CA ALA A 78 -10.44 -22.03 -2.13
C ALA A 78 -8.90 -21.95 -2.15
N LYS A 79 -8.31 -21.32 -3.16
CA LYS A 79 -6.86 -21.23 -3.33
C LYS A 79 -6.30 -20.07 -2.52
N PRO A 80 -5.16 -20.20 -1.85
CA PRO A 80 -4.47 -19.09 -1.23
C PRO A 80 -3.89 -18.14 -2.30
N ARG A 81 -3.64 -16.89 -1.94
CA ARG A 81 -2.87 -15.96 -2.75
C ARG A 81 -1.77 -15.36 -1.90
N ARG A 82 -0.69 -16.10 -1.77
CA ARG A 82 0.50 -15.64 -1.06
C ARG A 82 1.43 -14.91 -2.01
N LEU A 83 2.01 -13.83 -1.54
CA LEU A 83 3.02 -13.10 -2.30
C LEU A 83 4.12 -12.59 -1.36
N LEU A 84 5.33 -12.55 -1.86
CA LEU A 84 6.45 -11.91 -1.20
C LEU A 84 6.45 -10.43 -1.59
N LEU A 85 6.41 -9.54 -0.60
CA LEU A 85 6.48 -8.09 -0.80
C LEU A 85 7.88 -7.57 -0.51
N GLN A 86 8.43 -6.80 -1.47
CA GLN A 86 9.71 -6.13 -1.35
C GLN A 86 9.50 -4.64 -1.61
N GLY A 87 9.87 -3.78 -0.65
CA GLY A 87 9.86 -2.34 -0.80
C GLY A 87 11.23 -1.82 -1.22
N TYR A 88 11.27 -1.01 -2.27
CA TYR A 88 12.46 -0.30 -2.70
C TYR A 88 12.16 1.19 -2.80
N PHE A 89 13.12 2.00 -2.46
CA PHE A 89 13.05 3.45 -2.59
C PHE A 89 14.40 3.99 -3.06
N SER A 90 14.39 5.19 -3.57
CA SER A 90 15.63 5.86 -4.00
C SER A 90 16.50 6.20 -2.79
N ALA A 91 17.81 6.12 -2.92
CA ALA A 91 18.75 6.45 -1.84
C ALA A 91 18.59 7.89 -1.31
N ASP A 92 18.11 8.81 -2.17
CA ASP A 92 17.80 10.19 -1.82
C ASP A 92 16.36 10.42 -1.29
N ALA A 93 15.59 9.34 -1.10
CA ALA A 93 14.25 9.40 -0.51
C ALA A 93 14.33 9.10 1.00
N TRP A 94 14.62 10.13 1.78
CA TRP A 94 14.79 10.00 3.22
C TRP A 94 13.44 9.89 3.93
N PRO A 95 13.35 9.10 5.03
CA PRO A 95 12.12 8.95 5.79
C PRO A 95 11.78 10.20 6.56
N LEU A 96 10.58 10.78 6.33
CA LEU A 96 10.13 12.00 7.02
C LEU A 96 9.98 11.84 8.54
N ASN A 97 9.74 10.63 9.02
CA ASN A 97 9.64 10.32 10.45
C ASN A 97 11.01 10.01 11.09
N GLY A 98 12.10 10.23 10.38
CA GLY A 98 13.43 9.80 10.81
C GLY A 98 13.65 8.30 10.65
N PHE A 99 14.81 7.84 11.05
CA PHE A 99 15.18 6.43 11.03
C PHE A 99 14.36 5.64 12.06
N ARG A 100 14.28 4.33 11.87
CA ARG A 100 13.64 3.45 12.84
C ARG A 100 14.41 3.49 14.17
N ASN A 101 13.74 3.23 15.27
CA ASN A 101 14.33 3.29 16.61
C ASN A 101 15.69 2.60 16.68
N GLY A 102 16.72 3.35 17.07
CA GLY A 102 18.08 2.87 17.20
C GLY A 102 18.87 2.68 15.91
N GLN A 103 18.29 2.94 14.76
CA GLN A 103 18.98 2.86 13.48
C GLN A 103 19.88 4.09 13.27
N SER A 104 21.15 3.86 12.97
CA SER A 104 22.10 4.90 12.57
C SER A 104 21.99 5.23 11.08
N ILE A 105 22.73 6.24 10.63
CA ILE A 105 22.89 6.52 9.21
C ILE A 105 23.62 5.38 8.49
N ASP A 106 24.61 4.78 9.13
CA ASP A 106 25.36 3.65 8.56
C ASP A 106 24.44 2.44 8.34
N ASP A 107 23.52 2.18 9.29
CA ASP A 107 22.50 1.14 9.13
C ASP A 107 21.54 1.44 7.97
N PHE A 108 21.20 2.72 7.76
CA PHE A 108 20.38 3.14 6.64
C PHE A 108 21.09 2.96 5.31
N ASP A 109 22.36 3.36 5.24
CA ASP A 109 23.20 3.22 4.06
C ASP A 109 23.50 1.76 3.71
N ALA A 110 23.59 0.89 4.73
CA ALA A 110 23.75 -0.56 4.51
C ALA A 110 22.55 -1.22 3.79
N LEU A 111 21.41 -0.53 3.69
CA LEU A 111 20.27 -0.99 2.91
C LEU A 111 20.39 -0.73 1.41
N ILE A 112 21.41 0.02 0.98
CA ILE A 112 21.60 0.35 -0.43
C ILE A 112 21.99 -0.90 -1.21
N VAL A 113 21.12 -1.34 -2.11
CA VAL A 113 21.39 -2.48 -2.99
C VAL A 113 22.13 -2.08 -4.27
N ARG A 114 22.03 -0.81 -4.68
CA ARG A 114 22.75 -0.24 -5.82
C ARG A 114 22.78 1.28 -5.73
N GLY A 115 23.89 1.87 -6.13
CA GLY A 115 24.12 3.33 -6.11
C GLY A 115 25.02 3.73 -4.96
N VAL A 116 24.93 4.98 -4.57
CA VAL A 116 25.77 5.59 -3.52
C VAL A 116 24.86 6.29 -2.49
N SER A 117 25.34 6.36 -1.27
CA SER A 117 24.74 7.16 -0.21
C SER A 117 24.74 8.65 -0.56
N THR A 118 23.78 9.38 -0.02
CA THR A 118 23.72 10.83 -0.13
C THR A 118 23.10 11.46 1.11
N LEU A 119 23.65 12.60 1.51
CA LEU A 119 23.07 13.46 2.55
C LEU A 119 22.15 14.55 1.96
N GLU A 120 21.96 14.54 0.64
CA GLU A 120 21.12 15.49 -0.08
C GLU A 120 19.78 14.83 -0.46
N PRO A 121 18.74 14.92 0.41
CA PRO A 121 17.45 14.32 0.12
C PRO A 121 16.75 15.04 -1.02
N ARG A 122 16.09 14.28 -1.88
CA ARG A 122 15.24 14.82 -2.91
C ARG A 122 13.91 15.29 -2.30
N LEU A 123 13.67 16.59 -2.39
CA LEU A 123 12.40 17.16 -1.94
C LEU A 123 11.47 17.34 -3.14
N ALA A 124 10.27 16.80 -3.04
CA ALA A 124 9.20 17.05 -3.99
C ALA A 124 8.25 18.12 -3.42
N ASN A 125 7.86 19.09 -4.25
CA ASN A 125 6.87 20.10 -3.87
C ASN A 125 5.45 19.50 -3.89
N ILE A 126 5.21 18.54 -3.00
CA ILE A 126 3.94 17.86 -2.86
C ILE A 126 3.53 17.96 -1.39
N PRO A 127 2.36 18.55 -1.08
CA PRO A 127 1.84 18.55 0.27
C PRO A 127 1.66 17.10 0.76
N VAL A 128 2.25 16.77 1.90
CA VAL A 128 2.14 15.45 2.52
C VAL A 128 1.46 15.59 3.88
N LYS A 129 0.35 14.89 4.05
CA LYS A 129 -0.28 14.74 5.36
C LYS A 129 0.41 13.59 6.09
N MET A 130 1.00 13.90 7.23
CA MET A 130 1.68 12.91 8.05
C MET A 130 0.69 11.87 8.61
N PRO A 131 1.14 10.63 8.92
CA PRO A 131 0.27 9.56 9.42
C PRO A 131 -0.07 9.75 10.91
N PHE A 132 -0.62 10.91 11.25
CA PHE A 132 -1.00 11.30 12.61
C PHE A 132 -2.39 11.94 12.64
N PRO A 133 -3.14 11.76 13.77
CA PRO A 133 -2.87 10.85 14.88
C PRO A 133 -2.82 9.38 14.43
N LYS A 134 -1.98 8.60 15.09
CA LYS A 134 -1.92 7.15 14.84
C LYS A 134 -3.25 6.49 15.17
N ALA A 135 -3.55 5.36 14.53
CA ALA A 135 -4.72 4.56 14.86
C ALA A 135 -4.78 4.25 16.36
N LEU A 136 -5.99 4.25 16.92
CA LEU A 136 -6.23 3.99 18.35
C LEU A 136 -5.72 2.61 18.78
N HIS A 137 -5.80 1.64 17.90
CA HIS A 137 -5.28 0.30 18.11
C HIS A 137 -4.02 0.12 17.26
N GLN A 138 -2.88 -0.05 17.90
CA GLN A 138 -1.61 -0.31 17.24
C GLN A 138 -1.59 -1.80 16.81
N GLY A 139 -2.17 -2.08 15.66
CA GLY A 139 -2.21 -3.41 15.06
C GLY A 139 -1.47 -3.46 13.73
N SER A 140 -1.67 -4.55 13.00
CA SER A 140 -1.23 -4.65 11.62
C SER A 140 -1.94 -3.60 10.75
N ILE A 141 -1.38 -3.30 9.57
CA ILE A 141 -2.05 -2.38 8.63
C ILE A 141 -3.45 -2.89 8.24
N TYR A 142 -3.65 -4.19 8.20
CA TYR A 142 -4.96 -4.80 7.92
C TYR A 142 -5.98 -4.51 9.01
N GLU A 143 -5.58 -4.53 10.28
CA GLU A 143 -6.44 -4.17 11.42
C GLU A 143 -6.77 -2.69 11.40
N ASN A 144 -5.77 -1.83 11.17
CA ASN A 144 -5.98 -0.39 11.06
C ASN A 144 -6.93 -0.04 9.90
N GLN A 145 -6.81 -0.71 8.77
CA GLN A 145 -7.69 -0.52 7.61
C GLN A 145 -9.14 -0.97 7.89
N GLN A 146 -9.38 -1.83 8.87
CA GLN A 146 -10.76 -2.22 9.24
C GLN A 146 -11.57 -1.08 9.83
N THR A 147 -10.93 -0.01 10.30
CA THR A 147 -11.62 1.20 10.79
C THR A 147 -12.23 2.03 9.66
N LEU A 148 -11.85 1.79 8.41
CA LEU A 148 -12.40 2.49 7.25
C LEU A 148 -13.87 2.06 7.02
N LYS A 149 -14.78 3.02 6.98
CA LYS A 149 -16.22 2.76 6.80
C LYS A 149 -16.57 2.30 5.39
N ASN A 150 -15.90 2.85 4.38
CA ASN A 150 -16.20 2.63 2.98
C ASN A 150 -15.02 1.93 2.30
N ARG A 151 -15.30 0.87 1.55
CA ARG A 151 -14.29 0.11 0.82
C ARG A 151 -14.75 -0.13 -0.60
N TYR A 152 -13.86 -0.05 -1.56
CA TYR A 152 -14.15 -0.41 -2.94
C TYR A 152 -13.71 -1.84 -3.25
N PHE A 153 -12.44 -2.14 -3.02
CA PHE A 153 -11.90 -3.49 -3.19
C PHE A 153 -12.18 -4.33 -1.94
N GLY A 154 -12.51 -5.61 -2.13
CA GLY A 154 -12.74 -6.53 -1.00
C GLY A 154 -14.11 -6.43 -0.34
N SER A 155 -15.05 -5.67 -0.91
CA SER A 155 -16.44 -5.72 -0.48
C SER A 155 -17.40 -5.56 -1.66
N MET A 156 -18.00 -6.64 -2.07
CA MET A 156 -19.25 -6.61 -2.83
C MET A 156 -20.41 -6.89 -1.85
N GLY A 157 -20.59 -6.05 -0.83
CA GLY A 157 -21.66 -6.19 0.14
C GLY A 157 -21.42 -5.40 1.44
N PRO A 158 -22.46 -5.14 2.22
CA PRO A 158 -22.35 -4.41 3.48
C PRO A 158 -21.42 -5.17 4.45
N ASN A 159 -20.58 -4.40 5.16
CA ASN A 159 -19.61 -4.84 6.16
C ASN A 159 -20.13 -6.01 7.02
N LYS A 160 -19.85 -7.25 6.64
CA LYS A 160 -19.91 -8.35 7.60
C LYS A 160 -18.62 -8.27 8.42
N ARG A 161 -18.71 -7.72 9.63
CA ARG A 161 -17.68 -7.88 10.64
C ARG A 161 -17.43 -9.38 10.78
N VAL A 162 -16.21 -9.81 10.52
CA VAL A 162 -15.75 -11.13 10.92
C VAL A 162 -15.66 -11.07 12.44
N THR A 163 -16.70 -11.52 13.13
CA THR A 163 -16.61 -11.83 14.56
C THR A 163 -15.69 -13.02 14.70
N LYS A 164 -14.66 -12.85 15.55
CA LYS A 164 -13.81 -13.95 16.00
C LYS A 164 -14.64 -15.02 16.70
#